data_e3179b3ef9dd95cdbf0403f31cce9ad9
#
_entry.id   e3179b3ef9dd95cdbf0403f31cce9ad9
#
_cell.length_a   1.000
_cell.length_b   1.000
_cell.length_c   1.000
_cell.angle_alpha   90.00
_cell.angle_beta   90.00
_cell.angle_gamma   90.00
#
_symmetry.space_group_name_H-M   'P 1'
#
loop_
_entity.id
_entity.type
_entity.pdbx_description
1 polymer ?
#
loop_
_entity_poly.entity_id
_entity_poly.type
_entity_poly.pdbx_seq_one_letter_code
_entity_poly.pdbx_strand_id
1 'polypeptide(L)'
;MDTFKFGLKYWKRNIPLSIVSQFLSFISIIADLMFPMLTGILLNYIIKGIPMQEGDGGIFSFLLTGAYGQVQSFELFYNVAITYIIFILVRITLIYGKNILNQKLGLNLETDLRYATFHKLMELDSQTVSEYNSGELLQILGGDTTMFKEMFGRIVPGIFDSIFMMGVSIYLLSTMNIWFILIPLALMVPLGMALMNFRKKARANFRKIRESHSQMNLMVKENIEAVRLVRSFTNEDIEKAKFDESNNQVKDTHIRQVWLSSKFDVLFNSIKQFAYIGTIAIGAILVLRGEMLVGYIATCSAYVMKIMDNITQINNSLFQMQQQMVAGAKMKDFLERDTLIPDTNDDSLNSEKPHIRIDNAHLGFDSKVVLDGVSVDLPYGKKLGIVGGTGSGKSVLLKCLVRILDLDNGSISVDGRDIREYSLKNLRNMFSFVFQEVFLFSNTVESNIAYSDPEIDDEYVVTAATNAQAHNFITRLSEGYRTVVGERGLGISGGQKQRVSIARALLKNAPVLVFDDSTSALDVETERRLLQTVRTEYADKTVIITAHRLSSVVDCDEIIYMRDGRITERGTFQELMDLNGDFAQVYNIQQAQRQSVMDYDSLATKSGVN
;
A
#
# COMPACT_ATOMS: atom_id res chain seq x y z
N MET A 1 15.92 13.56 7.10
CA MET A 1 17.14 13.23 6.33
C MET A 1 17.23 11.74 6.02
N ASP A 2 16.83 10.87 6.94
CA ASP A 2 16.89 9.41 6.75
C ASP A 2 15.95 8.88 5.64
N THR A 3 14.74 9.41 5.52
CA THR A 3 13.79 9.04 4.45
C THR A 3 14.32 9.37 3.05
N PHE A 4 15.02 10.49 2.90
CA PHE A 4 15.65 10.85 1.62
C PHE A 4 16.80 9.88 1.27
N LYS A 5 17.62 9.51 2.26
CA LYS A 5 18.68 8.51 2.08
C LYS A 5 18.11 7.13 1.73
N PHE A 6 16.97 6.76 2.36
CA PHE A 6 16.23 5.55 2.02
C PHE A 6 15.83 5.56 0.54
N GLY A 7 15.20 6.63 0.05
CA GLY A 7 14.84 6.76 -1.37
C GLY A 7 16.05 6.70 -2.31
N LEU A 8 17.17 7.32 -1.94
CA LEU A 8 18.41 7.24 -2.71
C LEU A 8 18.96 5.81 -2.83
N LYS A 9 18.73 4.93 -1.84
CA LYS A 9 19.14 3.51 -1.92
C LYS A 9 18.48 2.82 -3.12
N TYR A 10 17.19 3.04 -3.33
CA TYR A 10 16.44 2.48 -4.48
C TYR A 10 16.71 3.27 -5.78
N TRP A 11 17.05 4.56 -5.67
CA TRP A 11 17.35 5.40 -6.84
C TRP A 11 18.73 5.15 -7.45
N LYS A 12 19.68 4.53 -6.73
CA LYS A 12 21.06 4.33 -7.19
C LYS A 12 21.17 3.75 -8.60
N ARG A 13 20.35 2.78 -8.94
CA ARG A 13 20.30 2.15 -10.28
C ARG A 13 19.94 3.14 -11.39
N ASN A 14 19.20 4.18 -11.06
CA ASN A 14 18.70 5.17 -12.00
C ASN A 14 19.62 6.39 -12.17
N ILE A 15 20.69 6.53 -11.40
CA ILE A 15 21.58 7.69 -11.40
C ILE A 15 22.15 8.00 -12.80
N PRO A 16 22.70 7.05 -13.58
CA PRO A 16 23.26 7.38 -14.91
C PRO A 16 22.22 8.00 -15.84
N LEU A 17 21.03 7.44 -15.87
CA LEU A 17 19.93 7.93 -16.71
C LEU A 17 19.38 9.27 -16.20
N SER A 18 19.40 9.49 -14.86
CA SER A 18 19.04 10.78 -14.25
C SER A 18 20.00 11.89 -14.66
N ILE A 19 21.30 11.60 -14.74
CA ILE A 19 22.31 12.56 -15.22
C ILE A 19 22.03 12.94 -16.66
N VAL A 20 21.75 11.97 -17.53
CA VAL A 20 21.39 12.24 -18.95
C VAL A 20 20.14 13.10 -19.03
N SER A 21 19.09 12.78 -18.28
CA SER A 21 17.85 13.57 -18.24
C SER A 21 18.12 15.01 -17.77
N GLN A 22 18.93 15.18 -16.73
CA GLN A 22 19.26 16.50 -16.20
C GLN A 22 20.12 17.31 -17.18
N PHE A 23 21.02 16.66 -17.92
CA PHE A 23 21.81 17.29 -18.97
C PHE A 23 20.92 17.81 -20.12
N LEU A 24 19.96 16.99 -20.59
CA LEU A 24 18.96 17.43 -21.59
C LEU A 24 18.14 18.61 -21.07
N SER A 25 17.79 18.61 -19.77
CA SER A 25 17.12 19.72 -19.14
C SER A 25 17.95 21.00 -19.19
N PHE A 26 19.21 20.94 -18.84
CA PHE A 26 20.11 22.11 -18.84
C PHE A 26 20.26 22.71 -20.25
N ILE A 27 20.42 21.89 -21.26
CA ILE A 27 20.45 22.38 -22.65
C ILE A 27 19.12 23.03 -23.05
N SER A 28 18.00 22.41 -22.65
CA SER A 28 16.66 22.98 -22.90
C SER A 28 16.46 24.33 -22.18
N ILE A 29 16.98 24.49 -20.96
CA ILE A 29 16.94 25.74 -20.19
C ILE A 29 17.77 26.82 -20.88
N ILE A 30 18.97 26.48 -21.34
CA ILE A 30 19.80 27.43 -22.13
C ILE A 30 19.05 27.88 -23.37
N ALA A 31 18.46 26.94 -24.13
CA ALA A 31 17.64 27.30 -25.30
C ALA A 31 16.46 28.20 -24.92
N ASP A 32 15.80 27.99 -23.77
CA ASP A 32 14.71 28.84 -23.31
C ASP A 32 15.16 30.27 -22.92
N LEU A 33 16.38 30.42 -22.42
CA LEU A 33 16.95 31.72 -22.05
C LEU A 33 17.42 32.51 -23.26
N MET A 34 17.56 31.87 -24.43
CA MET A 34 17.91 32.56 -25.68
C MET A 34 16.75 33.39 -26.25
N PHE A 35 15.49 33.03 -26.00
CA PHE A 35 14.34 33.74 -26.55
C PHE A 35 14.25 35.22 -26.14
N PRO A 36 14.41 35.62 -24.87
CA PRO A 36 14.42 37.03 -24.50
C PRO A 36 15.52 37.82 -25.23
N MET A 37 16.68 37.20 -25.43
CA MET A 37 17.80 37.85 -26.08
C MET A 37 17.51 38.09 -27.57
N LEU A 38 16.98 37.07 -28.28
CA LEU A 38 16.52 37.21 -29.67
C LEU A 38 15.43 38.28 -29.79
N THR A 39 14.53 38.38 -28.79
CA THR A 39 13.52 39.45 -28.76
C THR A 39 14.17 40.84 -28.65
N GLY A 40 15.19 40.99 -27.81
CA GLY A 40 15.97 42.23 -27.71
C GLY A 40 16.65 42.62 -29.00
N ILE A 41 17.26 41.63 -29.72
CA ILE A 41 17.87 41.82 -31.04
C ILE A 41 16.81 42.28 -32.04
N LEU A 42 15.66 41.62 -32.12
CA LEU A 42 14.56 41.99 -33.02
C LEU A 42 14.13 43.46 -32.79
N LEU A 43 13.94 43.84 -31.53
CA LEU A 43 13.48 45.20 -31.17
C LEU A 43 14.51 46.27 -31.53
N ASN A 44 15.80 46.04 -31.27
CA ASN A 44 16.84 47.03 -31.49
C ASN A 44 17.21 47.20 -32.97
N TYR A 45 17.51 46.09 -33.65
CA TYR A 45 18.14 46.15 -34.96
C TYR A 45 17.12 46.09 -36.09
N ILE A 46 16.01 45.37 -35.94
CA ILE A 46 14.99 45.23 -36.98
C ILE A 46 13.94 46.35 -36.88
N ILE A 47 13.35 46.53 -35.67
CA ILE A 47 12.24 47.50 -35.52
C ILE A 47 12.77 48.94 -35.45
N LYS A 48 13.82 49.18 -34.63
CA LYS A 48 14.40 50.54 -34.50
C LYS A 48 15.42 50.87 -35.58
N GLY A 49 15.91 49.87 -36.32
CA GLY A 49 16.85 50.10 -37.39
C GLY A 49 18.22 50.62 -36.92
N ILE A 50 18.67 50.22 -35.74
CA ILE A 50 20.03 50.52 -35.27
C ILE A 50 20.99 49.58 -36.02
N PRO A 51 22.07 50.10 -36.64
CA PRO A 51 23.03 49.20 -37.31
C PRO A 51 23.72 48.27 -36.31
N MET A 52 23.76 47.00 -36.64
CA MET A 52 24.38 45.97 -35.80
C MET A 52 25.90 46.08 -35.90
N GLN A 53 26.60 46.18 -34.77
CA GLN A 53 28.07 46.22 -34.70
C GLN A 53 28.67 44.87 -34.37
N GLU A 54 29.96 44.69 -34.67
CA GLU A 54 30.67 43.48 -34.31
C GLU A 54 30.73 43.33 -32.77
N GLY A 55 30.27 42.20 -32.27
CA GLY A 55 30.07 41.99 -30.80
C GLY A 55 28.65 42.18 -30.30
N ASP A 56 27.78 42.87 -31.06
CA ASP A 56 26.35 42.89 -30.78
C ASP A 56 25.76 41.47 -30.95
N GLY A 57 24.71 41.16 -30.17
CA GLY A 57 24.10 39.83 -30.21
C GLY A 57 24.69 38.83 -29.20
N GLY A 58 25.80 39.18 -28.53
CA GLY A 58 26.39 38.35 -27.47
C GLY A 58 26.70 36.93 -27.96
N ILE A 59 26.13 35.92 -27.28
CA ILE A 59 26.32 34.49 -27.64
C ILE A 59 25.82 34.15 -29.05
N PHE A 60 24.93 34.98 -29.64
CA PHE A 60 24.42 34.81 -31.00
C PHE A 60 25.24 35.54 -32.09
N SER A 61 26.31 36.22 -31.72
CA SER A 61 27.13 36.94 -32.67
C SER A 61 27.56 36.03 -33.86
N PHE A 62 27.87 34.76 -33.60
CA PHE A 62 28.24 33.78 -34.62
C PHE A 62 27.10 33.42 -35.58
N LEU A 63 25.84 33.47 -35.16
CA LEU A 63 24.66 33.19 -36.00
C LEU A 63 24.23 34.42 -36.80
N LEU A 64 24.70 35.61 -36.42
CA LEU A 64 24.30 36.88 -36.99
C LEU A 64 25.44 37.59 -37.77
N THR A 65 26.57 36.90 -37.98
CA THR A 65 27.77 37.45 -38.62
C THR A 65 27.52 38.04 -40.01
N GLY A 66 26.55 37.54 -40.78
CA GLY A 66 26.17 38.10 -42.10
C GLY A 66 25.31 39.36 -42.04
N ALA A 67 24.84 39.75 -40.84
CA ALA A 67 23.93 40.88 -40.66
C ALA A 67 24.60 42.16 -40.14
N TYR A 68 25.93 42.15 -39.93
CA TYR A 68 26.64 43.33 -39.45
C TYR A 68 26.59 44.48 -40.45
N GLY A 69 26.29 45.68 -39.97
CA GLY A 69 26.14 46.89 -40.78
C GLY A 69 24.80 47.03 -41.51
N GLN A 70 23.93 46.04 -41.45
CA GLN A 70 22.61 46.12 -42.10
C GLN A 70 21.61 46.84 -41.19
N VAL A 71 20.73 47.64 -41.81
CA VAL A 71 19.66 48.39 -41.16
C VAL A 71 18.32 47.96 -41.73
N GLN A 72 17.38 47.54 -40.89
CA GLN A 72 16.01 47.14 -41.28
C GLN A 72 15.93 46.14 -42.44
N SER A 73 16.90 45.21 -42.53
CA SER A 73 16.96 44.23 -43.59
C SER A 73 15.95 43.11 -43.39
N PHE A 74 15.21 42.74 -44.44
CA PHE A 74 14.37 41.53 -44.46
C PHE A 74 15.22 40.26 -44.25
N GLU A 75 16.47 40.26 -44.69
CA GLU A 75 17.39 39.15 -44.49
C GLU A 75 17.69 38.92 -43.00
N LEU A 76 17.98 40.00 -42.26
CA LEU A 76 18.16 39.94 -40.79
C LEU A 76 16.89 39.42 -40.09
N PHE A 77 15.71 39.88 -40.56
CA PHE A 77 14.44 39.38 -40.00
C PHE A 77 14.27 37.87 -40.25
N TYR A 78 14.52 37.38 -41.47
CA TYR A 78 14.44 35.97 -41.79
C TYR A 78 15.44 35.14 -40.95
N ASN A 79 16.68 35.59 -40.80
CA ASN A 79 17.70 34.92 -40.02
C ASN A 79 17.29 34.79 -38.54
N VAL A 80 16.77 35.86 -37.92
CA VAL A 80 16.26 35.86 -36.54
C VAL A 80 15.04 34.94 -36.42
N ALA A 81 14.10 35.01 -37.38
CA ALA A 81 12.90 34.17 -37.37
C ALA A 81 13.22 32.69 -37.52
N ILE A 82 14.12 32.33 -38.42
CA ILE A 82 14.57 30.94 -38.61
C ILE A 82 15.29 30.45 -37.35
N THR A 83 16.18 31.27 -36.79
CA THR A 83 16.87 30.93 -35.53
C THR A 83 15.86 30.68 -34.41
N TYR A 84 14.82 31.52 -34.28
CA TYR A 84 13.74 31.34 -33.31
C TYR A 84 13.03 30.01 -33.48
N ILE A 85 12.67 29.64 -34.72
CA ILE A 85 12.01 28.37 -35.02
C ILE A 85 12.93 27.18 -34.69
N ILE A 86 14.21 27.24 -35.06
CA ILE A 86 15.16 26.18 -34.74
C ILE A 86 15.27 25.98 -33.24
N PHE A 87 15.42 27.06 -32.44
CA PHE A 87 15.49 26.95 -30.99
C PHE A 87 14.21 26.40 -30.35
N ILE A 88 13.03 26.76 -30.89
CA ILE A 88 11.76 26.18 -30.46
C ILE A 88 11.74 24.67 -30.69
N LEU A 89 12.08 24.21 -31.89
CA LEU A 89 12.08 22.80 -32.25
C LEU A 89 13.08 22.00 -31.42
N VAL A 90 14.30 22.50 -31.25
CA VAL A 90 15.32 21.90 -30.40
C VAL A 90 14.81 21.81 -28.95
N ARG A 91 14.29 22.90 -28.40
CA ARG A 91 13.76 22.95 -27.05
C ARG A 91 12.62 21.92 -26.82
N ILE A 92 11.66 21.87 -27.76
CA ILE A 92 10.51 20.93 -27.66
C ILE A 92 11.01 19.49 -27.66
N THR A 93 11.96 19.16 -28.57
CA THR A 93 12.54 17.81 -28.66
C THR A 93 13.29 17.43 -27.39
N LEU A 94 14.07 18.34 -26.80
CA LEU A 94 14.81 18.11 -25.55
C LEU A 94 13.87 17.94 -24.35
N ILE A 95 12.83 18.79 -24.26
CA ILE A 95 11.82 18.68 -23.20
C ILE A 95 11.07 17.34 -23.31
N TYR A 96 10.70 16.93 -24.52
CA TYR A 96 10.04 15.66 -24.77
C TYR A 96 10.91 14.48 -24.30
N GLY A 97 12.17 14.45 -24.75
CA GLY A 97 13.13 13.42 -24.33
C GLY A 97 13.34 13.36 -22.82
N LYS A 98 13.58 14.53 -22.19
CA LYS A 98 13.68 14.67 -20.74
C LYS A 98 12.45 14.11 -20.01
N ASN A 99 11.24 14.50 -20.46
CA ASN A 99 10.00 14.08 -19.80
C ASN A 99 9.80 12.56 -19.87
N ILE A 100 10.08 11.94 -21.02
CA ILE A 100 10.04 10.47 -21.16
C ILE A 100 11.04 9.81 -20.20
N LEU A 101 12.27 10.31 -20.14
CA LEU A 101 13.29 9.76 -19.26
C LEU A 101 12.88 9.89 -17.79
N ASN A 102 12.40 11.04 -17.35
CA ASN A 102 11.95 11.26 -15.99
C ASN A 102 10.76 10.36 -15.61
N GLN A 103 9.80 10.18 -16.52
CA GLN A 103 8.68 9.26 -16.28
C GLN A 103 9.16 7.80 -16.17
N LYS A 104 10.04 7.37 -17.07
CA LYS A 104 10.63 6.02 -17.01
C LYS A 104 11.39 5.79 -15.70
N LEU A 105 12.21 6.75 -15.29
CA LEU A 105 12.95 6.71 -14.03
C LEU A 105 12.00 6.62 -12.81
N GLY A 106 10.94 7.42 -12.82
CA GLY A 106 9.93 7.37 -11.78
C GLY A 106 9.23 6.02 -11.73
N LEU A 107 8.79 5.47 -12.86
CA LEU A 107 8.14 4.16 -12.95
C LEU A 107 9.05 3.03 -12.48
N ASN A 108 10.35 3.05 -12.82
CA ASN A 108 11.31 2.07 -12.32
C ASN A 108 11.36 2.08 -10.78
N LEU A 109 11.48 3.28 -10.19
CA LEU A 109 11.47 3.41 -8.73
C LEU A 109 10.18 2.89 -8.09
N GLU A 110 9.03 3.24 -8.68
CA GLU A 110 7.71 2.80 -8.20
C GLU A 110 7.61 1.26 -8.24
N THR A 111 8.06 0.64 -9.32
CA THR A 111 8.04 -0.81 -9.48
C THR A 111 8.96 -1.50 -8.46
N ASP A 112 10.19 -0.99 -8.29
CA ASP A 112 11.15 -1.54 -7.34
C ASP A 112 10.62 -1.42 -5.89
N LEU A 113 9.98 -0.31 -5.55
CA LEU A 113 9.38 -0.09 -4.23
C LEU A 113 8.15 -0.98 -3.99
N ARG A 114 7.26 -1.12 -4.99
CA ARG A 114 6.12 -2.04 -4.89
C ARG A 114 6.56 -3.48 -4.69
N TYR A 115 7.56 -3.90 -5.47
CA TYR A 115 8.13 -5.23 -5.32
C TYR A 115 8.69 -5.45 -3.91
N ALA A 116 9.53 -4.52 -3.43
CA ALA A 116 10.11 -4.60 -2.10
C ALA A 116 9.03 -4.60 -0.99
N THR A 117 8.00 -3.76 -1.13
CA THR A 117 6.91 -3.67 -0.15
C THR A 117 6.04 -4.94 -0.15
N PHE A 118 5.72 -5.48 -1.33
CA PHE A 118 4.95 -6.72 -1.41
C PHE A 118 5.74 -7.92 -0.90
N HIS A 119 7.03 -7.99 -1.23
CA HIS A 119 7.92 -9.05 -0.72
C HIS A 119 8.01 -8.99 0.81
N LYS A 120 8.19 -7.78 1.36
CA LYS A 120 8.19 -7.59 2.82
C LYS A 120 6.87 -7.99 3.47
N LEU A 121 5.73 -7.69 2.85
CA LEU A 121 4.41 -8.12 3.34
C LEU A 121 4.31 -9.65 3.44
N MET A 122 4.92 -10.38 2.49
CA MET A 122 4.91 -11.85 2.50
C MET A 122 5.91 -12.45 3.50
N GLU A 123 6.93 -11.70 3.91
CA GLU A 123 7.91 -12.12 4.92
C GLU A 123 7.45 -11.87 6.36
N LEU A 124 6.61 -10.86 6.57
CA LEU A 124 6.13 -10.51 7.91
C LEU A 124 5.18 -11.58 8.44
N ASP A 125 5.27 -11.82 9.75
CA ASP A 125 4.35 -12.69 10.46
C ASP A 125 2.92 -12.13 10.53
N SER A 126 1.95 -13.02 10.75
CA SER A 126 0.53 -12.68 10.80
C SER A 126 0.17 -11.67 11.88
N GLN A 127 0.87 -11.69 13.02
CA GLN A 127 0.62 -10.78 14.14
C GLN A 127 1.05 -9.36 13.76
N THR A 128 2.26 -9.20 13.25
CA THR A 128 2.77 -7.90 12.75
C THR A 128 1.90 -7.34 11.63
N VAL A 129 1.46 -8.19 10.68
CA VAL A 129 0.55 -7.75 9.60
C VAL A 129 -0.81 -7.32 10.15
N SER A 130 -1.32 -7.96 11.22
CA SER A 130 -2.60 -7.60 11.83
C SER A 130 -2.62 -6.25 12.55
N GLU A 131 -1.44 -5.68 12.88
CA GLU A 131 -1.33 -4.31 13.41
C GLU A 131 -1.75 -3.27 12.37
N TYR A 132 -1.65 -3.60 11.08
CA TYR A 132 -2.08 -2.75 9.97
C TYR A 132 -3.48 -3.13 9.52
N ASN A 133 -4.31 -2.13 9.23
CA ASN A 133 -5.55 -2.44 8.52
C ASN A 133 -5.30 -2.61 7.01
N SER A 134 -6.15 -3.38 6.33
CA SER A 134 -5.99 -3.68 4.90
C SER A 134 -5.96 -2.42 4.02
N GLY A 135 -6.70 -1.36 4.39
CA GLY A 135 -6.68 -0.08 3.68
C GLY A 135 -5.34 0.64 3.80
N GLU A 136 -4.69 0.56 4.95
CA GLU A 136 -3.35 1.13 5.17
C GLU A 136 -2.28 0.39 4.35
N LEU A 137 -2.31 -0.93 4.32
CA LEU A 137 -1.42 -1.74 3.48
C LEU A 137 -1.60 -1.44 2.00
N LEU A 138 -2.84 -1.33 1.53
CA LEU A 138 -3.14 -0.93 0.15
C LEU A 138 -2.66 0.50 -0.15
N GLN A 139 -2.76 1.42 0.82
CA GLN A 139 -2.23 2.78 0.68
C GLN A 139 -0.70 2.78 0.58
N ILE A 140 0.01 1.99 1.40
CA ILE A 140 1.47 1.86 1.34
C ILE A 140 1.89 1.29 -0.02
N LEU A 141 1.26 0.18 -0.48
CA LEU A 141 1.59 -0.49 -1.74
C LEU A 141 1.27 0.34 -2.99
N GLY A 142 0.19 1.12 -2.97
CA GLY A 142 -0.28 1.88 -4.13
C GLY A 142 -0.02 3.37 -4.02
N GLY A 143 -0.67 4.04 -3.08
CA GLY A 143 -0.67 5.49 -2.95
C GLY A 143 0.67 6.08 -2.55
N ASP A 144 1.28 5.55 -1.49
CA ASP A 144 2.52 6.09 -0.94
C ASP A 144 3.73 5.82 -1.86
N THR A 145 3.77 4.67 -2.56
CA THR A 145 4.78 4.40 -3.59
C THR A 145 4.70 5.40 -4.74
N THR A 146 3.48 5.68 -5.24
CA THR A 146 3.26 6.67 -6.30
C THR A 146 3.63 8.08 -5.86
N MET A 147 3.25 8.48 -4.63
CA MET A 147 3.65 9.76 -4.08
C MET A 147 5.17 9.89 -3.98
N PHE A 148 5.85 8.88 -3.48
CA PHE A 148 7.30 8.90 -3.29
C PHE A 148 8.07 8.91 -4.63
N LYS A 149 7.56 8.24 -5.67
CA LYS A 149 8.05 8.33 -7.05
C LYS A 149 8.10 9.77 -7.54
N GLU A 150 7.04 10.55 -7.31
CA GLU A 150 6.95 11.93 -7.78
C GLU A 150 8.07 12.80 -7.20
N MET A 151 8.56 12.49 -5.99
CA MET A 151 9.68 13.21 -5.38
C MET A 151 10.94 13.13 -6.26
N PHE A 152 11.33 11.93 -6.68
CA PHE A 152 12.56 11.70 -7.45
C PHE A 152 12.37 11.93 -8.95
N GLY A 153 11.20 11.62 -9.51
CA GLY A 153 10.92 11.74 -10.94
C GLY A 153 10.61 13.17 -11.39
N ARG A 154 10.09 14.01 -10.50
CA ARG A 154 9.62 15.36 -10.88
C ARG A 154 10.11 16.47 -9.95
N ILE A 155 9.96 16.31 -8.63
CA ILE A 155 10.19 17.42 -7.68
C ILE A 155 11.68 17.74 -7.58
N VAL A 156 12.52 16.74 -7.32
CA VAL A 156 13.97 16.92 -7.16
C VAL A 156 14.61 17.44 -8.46
N PRO A 157 14.38 16.83 -9.64
CA PRO A 157 14.85 17.41 -10.92
C PRO A 157 14.35 18.84 -11.16
N GLY A 158 13.09 19.14 -10.85
CA GLY A 158 12.51 20.48 -10.97
C GLY A 158 13.19 21.53 -10.09
N ILE A 159 13.66 21.16 -8.89
CA ILE A 159 14.46 22.06 -8.05
C ILE A 159 15.82 22.36 -8.69
N PHE A 160 16.51 21.34 -9.23
CA PHE A 160 17.76 21.53 -9.95
C PHE A 160 17.58 22.41 -11.18
N ASP A 161 16.52 22.18 -11.96
CA ASP A 161 16.16 23.02 -13.12
C ASP A 161 15.96 24.47 -12.73
N SER A 162 15.22 24.72 -11.65
CA SER A 162 14.95 26.08 -11.17
C SER A 162 16.21 26.79 -10.67
N ILE A 163 17.09 26.08 -9.95
CA ILE A 163 18.38 26.63 -9.48
C ILE A 163 19.26 26.97 -10.68
N PHE A 164 19.35 26.06 -11.68
CA PHE A 164 20.15 26.27 -12.89
C PHE A 164 19.62 27.44 -13.71
N MET A 165 18.29 27.51 -13.93
CA MET A 165 17.62 28.60 -14.62
C MET A 165 17.92 29.95 -13.96
N MET A 166 17.82 30.03 -12.63
CA MET A 166 18.16 31.24 -11.86
C MET A 166 19.64 31.63 -12.05
N GLY A 167 20.55 30.65 -11.90
CA GLY A 167 21.98 30.91 -12.04
C GLY A 167 22.34 31.48 -13.40
N VAL A 168 21.86 30.86 -14.48
CA VAL A 168 22.12 31.36 -15.84
C VAL A 168 21.43 32.70 -16.10
N SER A 169 20.20 32.90 -15.60
CA SER A 169 19.51 34.20 -15.73
C SER A 169 20.27 35.33 -15.01
N ILE A 170 20.80 35.09 -13.81
CA ILE A 170 21.61 36.06 -13.07
C ILE A 170 22.92 36.35 -13.82
N TYR A 171 23.58 35.31 -14.35
CA TYR A 171 24.78 35.48 -15.17
C TYR A 171 24.52 36.36 -16.41
N LEU A 172 23.45 36.05 -17.18
CA LEU A 172 23.09 36.85 -18.34
C LEU A 172 22.71 38.31 -18.01
N LEU A 173 22.01 38.52 -16.88
CA LEU A 173 21.74 39.89 -16.39
C LEU A 173 23.03 40.63 -16.01
N SER A 174 24.00 39.94 -15.40
CA SER A 174 25.29 40.56 -15.03
C SER A 174 26.10 41.02 -16.22
N THR A 175 26.02 40.31 -17.35
CA THR A 175 26.70 40.70 -18.61
C THR A 175 26.04 41.89 -19.26
N MET A 176 24.74 42.13 -19.00
CA MET A 176 24.03 43.28 -19.55
C MET A 176 24.23 44.54 -18.68
N ASN A 177 23.81 44.46 -17.40
CA ASN A 177 24.06 45.54 -16.44
C ASN A 177 23.76 45.03 -15.00
N ILE A 178 24.69 45.28 -14.09
CA ILE A 178 24.62 44.81 -12.69
C ILE A 178 23.41 45.35 -11.93
N TRP A 179 22.91 46.55 -12.28
CA TRP A 179 21.76 47.19 -11.60
C TRP A 179 20.49 46.35 -11.66
N PHE A 180 20.29 45.53 -12.70
CA PHE A 180 19.11 44.67 -12.82
C PHE A 180 19.13 43.51 -11.81
N ILE A 181 20.30 43.11 -11.29
CA ILE A 181 20.39 42.03 -10.28
C ILE A 181 19.93 42.54 -8.93
N LEU A 182 20.07 43.86 -8.65
CA LEU A 182 19.67 44.42 -7.36
C LEU A 182 18.14 44.32 -7.14
N ILE A 183 17.34 44.33 -8.23
CA ILE A 183 15.88 44.24 -8.13
C ILE A 183 15.43 42.91 -7.54
N PRO A 184 15.74 41.74 -8.15
CA PRO A 184 15.34 40.45 -7.58
C PRO A 184 15.98 40.19 -6.22
N LEU A 185 17.21 40.66 -5.98
CA LEU A 185 17.89 40.53 -4.69
C LEU A 185 17.18 41.31 -3.58
N ALA A 186 16.81 42.56 -3.83
CA ALA A 186 16.07 43.38 -2.88
C ALA A 186 14.68 42.84 -2.57
N LEU A 187 14.00 42.27 -3.57
CA LEU A 187 12.66 41.68 -3.42
C LEU A 187 12.66 40.25 -2.87
N MET A 188 13.81 39.56 -2.88
CA MET A 188 13.94 38.22 -2.33
C MET A 188 13.66 38.16 -0.83
N VAL A 189 14.04 39.19 -0.08
CA VAL A 189 13.81 39.27 1.39
C VAL A 189 12.32 39.37 1.71
N PRO A 190 11.56 40.35 1.20
CA PRO A 190 10.13 40.46 1.50
C PRO A 190 9.36 39.24 0.94
N LEU A 191 9.75 38.69 -0.21
CA LEU A 191 9.17 37.48 -0.77
C LEU A 191 9.41 36.29 0.16
N GLY A 192 10.63 36.12 0.66
CA GLY A 192 10.98 35.06 1.60
C GLY A 192 10.20 35.15 2.91
N MET A 193 10.06 36.34 3.50
CA MET A 193 9.25 36.55 4.69
C MET A 193 7.77 36.22 4.45
N ALA A 194 7.22 36.65 3.31
CA ALA A 194 5.84 36.37 2.92
C ALA A 194 5.63 34.85 2.77
N LEU A 195 6.55 34.14 2.12
CA LEU A 195 6.52 32.67 1.96
C LEU A 195 6.61 31.94 3.30
N MET A 196 7.47 32.36 4.21
CA MET A 196 7.58 31.77 5.55
C MET A 196 6.27 31.94 6.37
N ASN A 197 5.68 33.12 6.32
CA ASN A 197 4.42 33.41 6.99
C ASN A 197 3.26 32.60 6.38
N PHE A 198 3.20 32.54 5.05
CA PHE A 198 2.24 31.68 4.35
C PHE A 198 2.36 30.22 4.79
N ARG A 199 3.57 29.65 4.76
CA ARG A 199 3.82 28.25 5.16
C ARG A 199 3.33 27.95 6.58
N LYS A 200 3.60 28.85 7.53
CA LYS A 200 3.15 28.71 8.92
C LYS A 200 1.62 28.63 9.02
N LYS A 201 0.91 29.55 8.36
CA LYS A 201 -0.56 29.61 8.36
C LYS A 201 -1.18 28.46 7.56
N ALA A 202 -0.65 28.15 6.40
CA ALA A 202 -1.12 27.06 5.55
C ALA A 202 -0.99 25.70 6.26
N ARG A 203 0.13 25.43 6.93
CA ARG A 203 0.33 24.19 7.69
C ARG A 203 -0.73 24.00 8.79
N ALA A 204 -1.05 25.06 9.53
CA ALA A 204 -2.09 25.01 10.57
C ALA A 204 -3.48 24.72 9.97
N ASN A 205 -3.79 25.33 8.82
CA ASN A 205 -5.05 25.12 8.11
C ASN A 205 -5.15 23.71 7.50
N PHE A 206 -4.08 23.21 6.88
CA PHE A 206 -4.05 21.84 6.33
C PHE A 206 -4.26 20.78 7.41
N ARG A 207 -3.79 21.02 8.63
CA ARG A 207 -4.09 20.10 9.75
C ARG A 207 -5.59 20.07 10.04
N LYS A 208 -6.25 21.24 10.10
CA LYS A 208 -7.71 21.30 10.30
C LYS A 208 -8.50 20.64 9.17
N ILE A 209 -8.08 20.86 7.92
CA ILE A 209 -8.69 20.20 6.76
C ILE A 209 -8.60 18.68 6.91
N ARG A 210 -7.43 18.15 7.29
CA ARG A 210 -7.23 16.71 7.49
C ARG A 210 -8.10 16.16 8.61
N GLU A 211 -8.19 16.86 9.73
CA GLU A 211 -9.05 16.50 10.86
C GLU A 211 -10.53 16.45 10.43
N SER A 212 -11.03 17.48 9.74
CA SER A 212 -12.42 17.51 9.24
C SER A 212 -12.70 16.39 8.22
N HIS A 213 -11.77 16.13 7.28
CA HIS A 213 -11.91 15.00 6.35
C HIS A 213 -11.90 13.65 7.06
N SER A 214 -11.05 13.48 8.08
CA SER A 214 -11.01 12.22 8.85
C SER A 214 -12.32 11.95 9.57
N GLN A 215 -12.92 12.97 10.18
CA GLN A 215 -14.22 12.86 10.85
C GLN A 215 -15.34 12.54 9.85
N MET A 216 -15.38 13.23 8.70
CA MET A 216 -16.36 12.93 7.66
C MET A 216 -16.20 11.49 7.11
N ASN A 217 -14.97 11.05 6.83
CA ASN A 217 -14.71 9.70 6.32
C ASN A 217 -15.10 8.62 7.34
N LEU A 218 -14.85 8.85 8.65
CA LEU A 218 -15.28 7.92 9.69
C LEU A 218 -16.81 7.76 9.69
N MET A 219 -17.54 8.88 9.67
CA MET A 219 -19.01 8.87 9.60
C MET A 219 -19.53 8.16 8.33
N VAL A 220 -18.93 8.42 7.17
CA VAL A 220 -19.31 7.74 5.92
C VAL A 220 -19.07 6.24 6.03
N LYS A 221 -17.92 5.83 6.58
CA LYS A 221 -17.60 4.42 6.81
C LYS A 221 -18.64 3.74 7.71
N GLU A 222 -18.95 4.37 8.86
CA GLU A 222 -19.96 3.84 9.80
C GLU A 222 -21.34 3.69 9.12
N ASN A 223 -21.75 4.68 8.33
CA ASN A 223 -23.03 4.62 7.60
C ASN A 223 -23.04 3.55 6.49
N ILE A 224 -21.92 3.31 5.80
CA ILE A 224 -21.82 2.22 4.81
C ILE A 224 -21.94 0.86 5.50
N GLU A 225 -21.23 0.66 6.61
CA GLU A 225 -21.27 -0.58 7.39
C GLU A 225 -22.66 -0.83 8.02
N ALA A 226 -23.30 0.25 8.50
CA ALA A 226 -24.58 0.21 9.19
C ALA A 226 -25.79 0.48 8.28
N VAL A 227 -25.66 0.51 6.94
CA VAL A 227 -26.72 0.94 6.02
C VAL A 227 -28.04 0.15 6.18
N ARG A 228 -27.95 -1.15 6.48
CA ARG A 228 -29.13 -1.99 6.75
C ARG A 228 -29.82 -1.57 8.04
N LEU A 229 -29.04 -1.21 9.07
CA LEU A 229 -29.55 -0.73 10.37
C LEU A 229 -30.24 0.62 10.17
N VAL A 230 -29.60 1.58 9.52
CA VAL A 230 -30.15 2.92 9.25
C VAL A 230 -31.50 2.80 8.53
N ARG A 231 -31.57 1.94 7.49
CA ARG A 231 -32.82 1.70 6.75
C ARG A 231 -33.89 0.99 7.56
N SER A 232 -33.52 0.03 8.42
CA SER A 232 -34.50 -0.70 9.24
C SER A 232 -35.15 0.18 10.32
N PHE A 233 -34.46 1.25 10.73
CA PHE A 233 -34.96 2.24 11.70
C PHE A 233 -35.49 3.53 11.06
N THR A 234 -35.47 3.63 9.72
CA THR A 234 -35.91 4.84 8.95
C THR A 234 -35.22 6.13 9.41
N ASN A 235 -33.94 6.06 9.74
CA ASN A 235 -33.16 7.19 10.25
C ASN A 235 -32.31 7.90 9.18
N GLU A 236 -32.67 7.73 7.89
CA GLU A 236 -31.93 8.31 6.76
C GLU A 236 -31.80 9.83 6.85
N ASP A 237 -32.86 10.51 7.27
CA ASP A 237 -32.85 11.97 7.32
C ASP A 237 -31.97 12.50 8.47
N ILE A 238 -31.87 11.77 9.58
CA ILE A 238 -30.96 12.11 10.68
C ILE A 238 -29.51 11.95 10.22
N GLU A 239 -29.18 10.84 9.55
CA GLU A 239 -27.81 10.60 9.08
C GLU A 239 -27.43 11.56 7.94
N LYS A 240 -28.35 11.94 7.04
CA LYS A 240 -28.13 13.01 6.05
C LYS A 240 -27.83 14.35 6.72
N ALA A 241 -28.57 14.74 7.76
CA ALA A 241 -28.34 15.97 8.48
C ALA A 241 -26.94 16.01 9.13
N LYS A 242 -26.51 14.90 9.74
CA LYS A 242 -25.14 14.76 10.29
C LYS A 242 -24.07 14.86 9.20
N PHE A 243 -24.32 14.21 8.05
CA PHE A 243 -23.41 14.30 6.90
C PHE A 243 -23.30 15.73 6.39
N ASP A 244 -24.43 16.44 6.22
CA ASP A 244 -24.46 17.82 5.75
C ASP A 244 -23.70 18.76 6.69
N GLU A 245 -23.82 18.58 8.01
CA GLU A 245 -23.04 19.33 9.00
C GLU A 245 -21.55 19.09 8.83
N SER A 246 -21.12 17.83 8.77
CA SER A 246 -19.72 17.47 8.59
C SER A 246 -19.15 17.93 7.26
N ASN A 247 -19.92 17.80 6.18
CA ASN A 247 -19.56 18.28 4.84
C ASN A 247 -19.42 19.80 4.79
N ASN A 248 -20.29 20.55 5.50
CA ASN A 248 -20.18 21.99 5.64
C ASN A 248 -18.92 22.38 6.42
N GLN A 249 -18.53 21.65 7.46
CA GLN A 249 -17.25 21.89 8.17
C GLN A 249 -16.04 21.69 7.23
N VAL A 250 -16.05 20.63 6.41
CA VAL A 250 -15.01 20.39 5.39
C VAL A 250 -14.99 21.57 4.40
N LYS A 251 -16.15 21.96 3.86
CA LYS A 251 -16.27 23.12 2.96
C LYS A 251 -15.70 24.40 3.57
N ASP A 252 -16.03 24.71 4.81
CA ASP A 252 -15.60 25.95 5.48
C ASP A 252 -14.09 25.96 5.72
N THR A 253 -13.49 24.80 6.08
CA THR A 253 -12.04 24.70 6.21
C THR A 253 -11.32 24.88 4.88
N HIS A 254 -11.87 24.33 3.77
CA HIS A 254 -11.37 24.56 2.41
C HIS A 254 -11.52 26.02 1.97
N ILE A 255 -12.67 26.67 2.22
CA ILE A 255 -12.88 28.08 1.89
C ILE A 255 -11.84 28.94 2.62
N ARG A 256 -11.56 28.68 3.91
CA ARG A 256 -10.50 29.39 4.65
C ARG A 256 -9.12 29.20 4.00
N GLN A 257 -8.82 27.99 3.50
CA GLN A 257 -7.56 27.72 2.78
C GLN A 257 -7.51 28.49 1.46
N VAL A 258 -8.58 28.51 0.67
CA VAL A 258 -8.67 29.27 -0.58
C VAL A 258 -8.47 30.76 -0.33
N TRP A 259 -9.13 31.34 0.68
CA TRP A 259 -8.94 32.74 1.06
C TRP A 259 -7.49 33.06 1.46
N LEU A 260 -6.87 32.14 2.22
CA LEU A 260 -5.46 32.30 2.60
C LEU A 260 -4.55 32.25 1.37
N SER A 261 -4.71 31.24 0.51
CA SER A 261 -3.93 31.08 -0.72
C SER A 261 -4.10 32.29 -1.64
N SER A 262 -5.34 32.72 -1.89
CA SER A 262 -5.62 33.85 -2.77
C SER A 262 -4.99 35.14 -2.27
N LYS A 263 -5.02 35.44 -0.95
CA LYS A 263 -4.34 36.62 -0.39
C LYS A 263 -2.82 36.57 -0.64
N PHE A 264 -2.21 35.41 -0.50
CA PHE A 264 -0.77 35.28 -0.75
C PHE A 264 -0.44 35.28 -2.25
N ASP A 265 -1.29 34.71 -3.09
CA ASP A 265 -1.12 34.74 -4.55
C ASP A 265 -1.16 36.19 -5.08
N VAL A 266 -2.09 37.00 -4.59
CA VAL A 266 -2.12 38.43 -4.92
C VAL A 266 -0.85 39.13 -4.45
N LEU A 267 -0.39 38.86 -3.22
CA LEU A 267 0.84 39.44 -2.70
C LEU A 267 2.07 39.06 -3.53
N PHE A 268 2.22 37.76 -3.85
CA PHE A 268 3.34 37.29 -4.65
C PHE A 268 3.34 37.87 -6.05
N ASN A 269 2.17 37.88 -6.71
CA ASN A 269 2.02 38.48 -8.02
C ASN A 269 2.29 40.02 -7.97
N SER A 270 1.87 40.71 -6.92
CA SER A 270 2.19 42.11 -6.74
C SER A 270 3.70 42.36 -6.62
N ILE A 271 4.41 41.55 -5.82
CA ILE A 271 5.87 41.63 -5.71
C ILE A 271 6.55 41.41 -7.08
N LYS A 272 6.08 40.42 -7.86
CA LYS A 272 6.59 40.18 -9.23
C LYS A 272 6.31 41.37 -10.14
N GLN A 273 5.13 41.97 -10.07
CA GLN A 273 4.81 43.16 -10.87
C GLN A 273 5.67 44.38 -10.48
N PHE A 274 5.96 44.56 -9.20
CA PHE A 274 6.90 45.58 -8.76
C PHE A 274 8.33 45.34 -9.29
N ALA A 275 8.77 44.08 -9.34
CA ALA A 275 10.03 43.70 -9.97
C ALA A 275 10.05 44.08 -11.46
N TYR A 276 8.96 43.77 -12.18
CA TYR A 276 8.79 44.10 -13.59
C TYR A 276 8.83 45.62 -13.85
N ILE A 277 8.02 46.38 -13.10
CA ILE A 277 7.98 47.84 -13.22
C ILE A 277 9.33 48.45 -12.84
N GLY A 278 9.97 47.98 -11.79
CA GLY A 278 11.30 48.46 -11.38
C GLY A 278 12.35 48.17 -12.46
N THR A 279 12.30 47.04 -13.13
CA THR A 279 13.19 46.72 -14.25
C THR A 279 12.98 47.68 -15.42
N ILE A 280 11.74 47.96 -15.79
CA ILE A 280 11.44 48.93 -16.85
C ILE A 280 11.95 50.33 -16.47
N ALA A 281 11.72 50.78 -15.22
CA ALA A 281 12.15 52.08 -14.75
C ALA A 281 13.68 52.23 -14.79
N ILE A 282 14.42 51.25 -14.24
CA ILE A 282 15.90 51.27 -14.31
C ILE A 282 16.36 51.21 -15.77
N GLY A 283 15.76 50.34 -16.59
CA GLY A 283 16.06 50.25 -18.00
C GLY A 283 15.85 51.54 -18.77
N ALA A 284 14.74 52.23 -18.51
CA ALA A 284 14.45 53.53 -19.10
C ALA A 284 15.50 54.61 -18.70
N ILE A 285 15.92 54.65 -17.42
CA ILE A 285 16.99 55.55 -16.97
C ILE A 285 18.32 55.25 -17.69
N LEU A 286 18.69 53.97 -17.84
CA LEU A 286 19.92 53.57 -18.52
C LEU A 286 19.89 53.89 -20.03
N VAL A 287 18.73 53.73 -20.66
CA VAL A 287 18.53 54.16 -22.05
C VAL A 287 18.63 55.66 -22.22
N LEU A 288 18.03 56.44 -21.35
CA LEU A 288 18.13 57.94 -21.38
C LEU A 288 19.57 58.40 -21.15
N ARG A 289 20.40 57.64 -20.43
CA ARG A 289 21.83 57.92 -20.26
C ARG A 289 22.68 57.41 -21.44
N GLY A 290 22.10 56.71 -22.40
CA GLY A 290 22.84 56.14 -23.53
C GLY A 290 23.66 54.89 -23.19
N GLU A 291 23.46 54.34 -21.97
CA GLU A 291 24.21 53.16 -21.49
C GLU A 291 23.63 51.84 -21.97
N MET A 292 22.41 51.83 -22.56
CA MET A 292 21.72 50.61 -23.00
C MET A 292 20.75 50.87 -24.16
N LEU A 293 20.59 49.87 -25.02
CA LEU A 293 19.58 49.93 -26.11
C LEU A 293 18.19 49.55 -25.57
N VAL A 294 17.14 50.19 -26.13
CA VAL A 294 15.74 50.06 -25.65
C VAL A 294 15.24 48.58 -25.69
N GLY A 295 15.58 47.81 -26.72
CA GLY A 295 15.13 46.43 -26.81
C GLY A 295 15.64 45.50 -25.68
N TYR A 296 16.77 45.86 -25.08
CA TYR A 296 17.29 45.09 -23.94
C TYR A 296 16.47 45.27 -22.65
N ILE A 297 15.61 46.30 -22.54
CA ILE A 297 14.65 46.43 -21.45
C ILE A 297 13.73 45.21 -21.43
N ALA A 298 13.23 44.77 -22.59
CA ALA A 298 12.38 43.58 -22.71
C ALA A 298 13.13 42.29 -22.29
N THR A 299 14.40 42.16 -22.73
CA THR A 299 15.27 41.04 -22.35
C THR A 299 15.50 40.97 -20.83
N CYS A 300 15.92 42.08 -20.24
CA CYS A 300 16.15 42.16 -18.77
C CYS A 300 14.87 41.90 -17.97
N SER A 301 13.75 42.45 -18.42
CA SER A 301 12.44 42.22 -17.75
C SER A 301 12.04 40.74 -17.79
N ALA A 302 12.28 40.06 -18.94
CA ALA A 302 12.01 38.63 -19.05
C ALA A 302 12.90 37.80 -18.12
N TYR A 303 14.20 38.10 -18.00
CA TYR A 303 15.10 37.39 -17.09
C TYR A 303 14.74 37.62 -15.61
N VAL A 304 14.42 38.87 -15.22
CA VAL A 304 13.97 39.17 -13.86
C VAL A 304 12.69 38.40 -13.53
N MET A 305 11.73 38.34 -14.46
CA MET A 305 10.50 37.56 -14.26
C MET A 305 10.79 36.06 -14.14
N LYS A 306 11.68 35.49 -14.97
CA LYS A 306 12.09 34.09 -14.84
C LYS A 306 12.73 33.81 -13.48
N ILE A 307 13.56 34.69 -12.93
CA ILE A 307 14.12 34.54 -11.58
C ILE A 307 13.01 34.51 -10.54
N MET A 308 12.05 35.46 -10.61
CA MET A 308 10.92 35.52 -9.66
C MET A 308 10.03 34.27 -9.74
N ASP A 309 9.76 33.76 -10.93
CA ASP A 309 8.96 32.54 -11.14
C ASP A 309 9.66 31.32 -10.59
N ASN A 310 10.98 31.19 -10.78
CA ASN A 310 11.75 30.04 -10.26
C ASN A 310 11.87 30.07 -8.72
N ILE A 311 11.94 31.24 -8.09
CA ILE A 311 11.87 31.33 -6.62
C ILE A 311 10.53 30.74 -6.12
N THR A 312 9.43 31.09 -6.76
CA THR A 312 8.10 30.58 -6.43
C THR A 312 8.03 29.07 -6.70
N GLN A 313 8.59 28.60 -7.81
CA GLN A 313 8.63 27.17 -8.17
C GLN A 313 9.43 26.34 -7.15
N ILE A 314 10.61 26.79 -6.74
CA ILE A 314 11.42 26.12 -5.70
C ILE A 314 10.60 26.03 -4.40
N ASN A 315 9.92 27.12 -4.01
CA ASN A 315 9.08 27.10 -2.82
C ASN A 315 7.98 26.03 -2.89
N ASN A 316 7.26 25.96 -4.01
CA ASN A 316 6.20 24.97 -4.23
C ASN A 316 6.76 23.56 -4.25
N SER A 317 7.90 23.35 -4.89
CA SER A 317 8.60 22.06 -4.95
C SER A 317 9.04 21.60 -3.56
N LEU A 318 9.59 22.49 -2.72
CA LEU A 318 9.96 22.16 -1.33
C LEU A 318 8.74 21.81 -0.47
N PHE A 319 7.60 22.45 -0.71
CA PHE A 319 6.36 22.12 -0.01
C PHE A 319 5.83 20.74 -0.43
N GLN A 320 5.78 20.45 -1.72
CA GLN A 320 5.41 19.13 -2.23
C GLN A 320 6.37 18.04 -1.73
N MET A 321 7.68 18.30 -1.73
CA MET A 321 8.67 17.37 -1.22
C MET A 321 8.42 16.99 0.25
N GLN A 322 8.00 17.94 1.10
CA GLN A 322 7.64 17.65 2.48
C GLN A 322 6.47 16.67 2.60
N GLN A 323 5.46 16.77 1.71
CA GLN A 323 4.34 15.83 1.68
C GLN A 323 4.79 14.42 1.24
N GLN A 324 5.62 14.34 0.20
CA GLN A 324 6.14 13.07 -0.31
C GLN A 324 7.08 12.38 0.69
N MET A 325 7.81 13.16 1.49
CA MET A 325 8.65 12.64 2.56
C MET A 325 7.87 11.92 3.66
N VAL A 326 6.61 12.31 3.90
CA VAL A 326 5.74 11.61 4.87
C VAL A 326 5.37 10.22 4.33
N ALA A 327 5.00 10.11 3.04
CA ALA A 327 4.73 8.82 2.39
C ALA A 327 5.98 7.92 2.43
N GLY A 328 7.14 8.48 2.08
CA GLY A 328 8.40 7.76 2.16
C GLY A 328 8.79 7.31 3.57
N ALA A 329 8.43 8.07 4.61
CA ALA A 329 8.69 7.68 6.00
C ALA A 329 7.84 6.46 6.41
N LYS A 330 6.55 6.43 6.02
CA LYS A 330 5.68 5.28 6.26
C LYS A 330 6.19 4.01 5.56
N MET A 331 6.58 4.15 4.28
CA MET A 331 7.16 3.04 3.53
C MET A 331 8.45 2.52 4.16
N LYS A 332 9.33 3.45 4.60
CA LYS A 332 10.57 3.08 5.28
C LYS A 332 10.27 2.30 6.56
N ASP A 333 9.36 2.81 7.40
CA ASP A 333 8.96 2.17 8.65
C ASP A 333 8.43 0.74 8.40
N PHE A 334 7.58 0.58 7.39
CA PHE A 334 7.07 -0.73 7.00
C PHE A 334 8.16 -1.68 6.48
N LEU A 335 9.07 -1.20 5.62
CA LEU A 335 10.13 -2.03 5.03
C LEU A 335 11.24 -2.40 6.04
N GLU A 336 11.46 -1.57 7.05
CA GLU A 336 12.41 -1.81 8.13
C GLU A 336 11.78 -2.52 9.34
N ARG A 337 10.47 -2.85 9.29
CA ARG A 337 9.81 -3.58 10.36
C ARG A 337 10.37 -5.00 10.48
N ASP A 338 10.78 -5.38 11.67
CA ASP A 338 11.23 -6.75 11.94
C ASP A 338 10.02 -7.68 12.12
N THR A 339 10.17 -8.94 11.70
CA THR A 339 9.21 -9.99 11.99
C THR A 339 9.40 -10.51 13.41
N LEU A 340 8.30 -10.79 14.10
CA LEU A 340 8.33 -11.42 15.43
C LEU A 340 8.70 -12.90 15.33
N ILE A 341 8.49 -13.53 14.16
CA ILE A 341 8.74 -14.95 13.92
C ILE A 341 9.83 -15.08 12.84
N PRO A 342 11.10 -15.10 13.23
CA PRO A 342 12.20 -15.24 12.28
C PRO A 342 12.22 -16.64 11.67
N ASP A 343 12.50 -16.74 10.37
CA ASP A 343 12.77 -18.00 9.67
C ASP A 343 14.25 -18.35 9.79
N THR A 344 14.56 -19.62 10.05
CA THR A 344 15.95 -20.12 10.05
C THR A 344 16.53 -20.24 8.64
N ASN A 345 15.65 -20.39 7.61
CA ASN A 345 16.03 -20.70 6.23
C ASN A 345 16.85 -21.97 6.09
N ASP A 346 16.85 -22.86 7.08
CA ASP A 346 17.51 -24.16 7.04
C ASP A 346 16.51 -25.24 6.63
N ASP A 347 16.54 -25.59 5.36
CA ASP A 347 15.66 -26.62 4.77
C ASP A 347 16.17 -28.07 5.00
N SER A 348 17.22 -28.29 5.79
CA SER A 348 17.78 -29.61 6.06
C SER A 348 16.89 -30.48 6.95
N LEU A 349 16.04 -29.87 7.78
CA LEU A 349 15.15 -30.56 8.72
C LEU A 349 13.78 -30.77 8.11
N ASN A 350 13.35 -32.03 8.03
CA ASN A 350 12.00 -32.44 7.60
C ASN A 350 11.61 -33.72 8.33
N SER A 351 10.30 -34.02 8.44
CA SER A 351 9.78 -35.26 8.99
C SER A 351 8.59 -35.76 8.19
N GLU A 352 8.64 -37.05 7.82
CA GLU A 352 7.53 -37.75 7.17
C GLU A 352 6.52 -38.34 8.20
N LYS A 353 6.96 -38.58 9.42
CA LYS A 353 6.17 -39.15 10.51
C LYS A 353 6.35 -38.37 11.81
N PRO A 354 5.92 -37.13 11.84
CA PRO A 354 6.22 -36.21 12.93
C PRO A 354 5.58 -36.66 14.25
N HIS A 355 6.42 -36.87 15.29
CA HIS A 355 5.99 -36.97 16.66
C HIS A 355 5.96 -35.58 17.28
N ILE A 356 4.79 -35.10 17.62
CA ILE A 356 4.58 -33.73 18.14
C ILE A 356 4.52 -33.78 19.65
N ARG A 357 5.33 -32.94 20.30
CA ARG A 357 5.28 -32.77 21.75
C ARG A 357 5.22 -31.31 22.12
N ILE A 358 4.29 -30.97 22.97
CA ILE A 358 4.10 -29.66 23.58
C ILE A 358 4.43 -29.79 25.05
N ASP A 359 5.38 -28.99 25.54
CA ASP A 359 5.83 -29.02 26.93
C ASP A 359 5.57 -27.64 27.57
N ASN A 360 4.69 -27.63 28.57
CA ASN A 360 4.40 -26.49 29.43
C ASN A 360 4.20 -25.16 28.67
N ALA A 361 3.33 -25.18 27.64
CA ALA A 361 3.10 -24.04 26.77
C ALA A 361 2.37 -22.90 27.47
N HIS A 362 2.97 -21.71 27.45
CA HIS A 362 2.38 -20.47 27.95
C HIS A 362 2.35 -19.43 26.85
N LEU A 363 1.21 -18.72 26.72
CA LEU A 363 1.06 -17.59 25.82
C LEU A 363 0.01 -16.62 26.35
N GLY A 364 0.31 -15.32 26.30
CA GLY A 364 -0.60 -14.25 26.65
C GLY A 364 -0.62 -13.12 25.62
N PHE A 365 -1.69 -12.35 25.62
CA PHE A 365 -1.81 -11.10 24.85
C PHE A 365 -2.13 -9.96 25.81
N ASP A 366 -1.34 -8.91 25.79
CA ASP A 366 -1.40 -7.79 26.73
C ASP A 366 -1.33 -8.27 28.20
N SER A 367 -2.45 -8.25 28.91
CA SER A 367 -2.54 -8.71 30.31
C SER A 367 -3.33 -10.02 30.48
N LYS A 368 -3.79 -10.63 29.36
CA LYS A 368 -4.64 -11.83 29.40
C LYS A 368 -3.84 -13.08 29.02
N VAL A 369 -3.73 -14.01 29.96
CA VAL A 369 -3.18 -15.35 29.70
C VAL A 369 -4.18 -16.15 28.87
N VAL A 370 -3.72 -16.77 27.77
CA VAL A 370 -4.53 -17.58 26.85
C VAL A 370 -4.14 -19.05 26.87
N LEU A 371 -2.86 -19.35 27.06
CA LEU A 371 -2.35 -20.69 27.33
C LEU A 371 -1.57 -20.66 28.65
N ASP A 372 -1.81 -21.60 29.53
CA ASP A 372 -1.24 -21.65 30.87
C ASP A 372 -0.83 -23.08 31.25
N GLY A 373 0.37 -23.48 30.84
CA GLY A 373 0.96 -24.77 31.19
C GLY A 373 0.39 -25.95 30.42
N VAL A 374 0.04 -25.75 29.13
CA VAL A 374 -0.50 -26.82 28.28
C VAL A 374 0.61 -27.78 27.88
N SER A 375 0.43 -29.08 28.12
CA SER A 375 1.35 -30.16 27.73
C SER A 375 0.61 -31.27 27.02
N VAL A 376 1.09 -31.65 25.81
CA VAL A 376 0.51 -32.69 24.97
C VAL A 376 1.62 -33.53 24.36
N ASP A 377 1.45 -34.86 24.33
CA ASP A 377 2.33 -35.79 23.64
C ASP A 377 1.53 -36.52 22.55
N LEU A 378 1.84 -36.29 21.27
CA LEU A 378 1.07 -36.80 20.14
C LEU A 378 1.96 -37.57 19.17
N PRO A 379 2.06 -38.89 19.35
CA PRO A 379 2.77 -39.76 18.41
C PRO A 379 2.14 -39.77 17.00
N TYR A 380 2.95 -39.99 15.99
CA TYR A 380 2.48 -40.11 14.61
C TYR A 380 1.36 -41.17 14.46
N GLY A 381 0.36 -40.85 13.64
CA GLY A 381 -0.80 -41.72 13.38
C GLY A 381 -1.89 -41.69 14.44
N LYS A 382 -1.69 -40.91 15.54
CA LYS A 382 -2.70 -40.74 16.58
C LYS A 382 -3.67 -39.59 16.28
N LYS A 383 -4.89 -39.71 16.82
CA LYS A 383 -5.97 -38.74 16.66
C LYS A 383 -6.22 -38.04 17.99
N LEU A 384 -6.03 -36.71 18.00
CA LEU A 384 -6.24 -35.87 19.17
C LEU A 384 -7.50 -35.02 19.02
N GLY A 385 -8.43 -35.14 19.95
CA GLY A 385 -9.58 -34.25 20.10
C GLY A 385 -9.27 -33.13 21.10
N ILE A 386 -9.50 -31.88 20.73
CA ILE A 386 -9.34 -30.73 21.62
C ILE A 386 -10.70 -30.05 21.77
N VAL A 387 -11.27 -30.06 22.97
CA VAL A 387 -12.58 -29.51 23.22
C VAL A 387 -12.55 -28.50 24.37
N GLY A 388 -13.59 -27.69 24.49
CA GLY A 388 -13.69 -26.65 25.52
C GLY A 388 -14.53 -25.46 25.07
N GLY A 389 -14.81 -24.54 25.97
CA GLY A 389 -15.58 -23.33 25.69
C GLY A 389 -14.92 -22.38 24.71
N THR A 390 -15.69 -21.39 24.23
CA THR A 390 -15.13 -20.29 23.42
C THR A 390 -14.11 -19.51 24.26
N GLY A 391 -12.94 -19.23 23.69
CA GLY A 391 -11.87 -18.51 24.39
C GLY A 391 -10.99 -19.37 25.31
N SER A 392 -11.17 -20.72 25.32
CA SER A 392 -10.33 -21.62 26.14
C SER A 392 -8.91 -21.85 25.63
N GLY A 393 -8.51 -21.25 24.46
CA GLY A 393 -7.15 -21.32 23.92
C GLY A 393 -6.94 -22.34 22.79
N LYS A 394 -7.94 -23.14 22.38
CA LYS A 394 -7.83 -24.22 21.35
C LYS A 394 -7.18 -23.75 20.05
N SER A 395 -7.77 -22.76 19.38
CA SER A 395 -7.26 -22.24 18.09
C SER A 395 -5.89 -21.55 18.24
N VAL A 396 -5.61 -20.98 19.41
CA VAL A 396 -4.29 -20.38 19.71
C VAL A 396 -3.23 -21.48 19.80
N LEU A 397 -3.52 -22.57 20.48
CA LEU A 397 -2.62 -23.74 20.56
C LEU A 397 -2.28 -24.28 19.16
N LEU A 398 -3.31 -24.43 18.29
CA LEU A 398 -3.10 -24.89 16.92
C LEU A 398 -2.26 -23.90 16.07
N LYS A 399 -2.43 -22.60 16.26
CA LYS A 399 -1.61 -21.58 15.57
C LYS A 399 -0.15 -21.62 16.01
N CYS A 400 0.12 -21.99 17.27
CA CYS A 400 1.50 -22.17 17.75
C CYS A 400 2.17 -23.38 17.10
N LEU A 401 1.45 -24.48 16.79
CA LEU A 401 2.01 -25.66 16.13
C LEU A 401 2.65 -25.34 14.78
N VAL A 402 2.07 -24.43 14.00
CA VAL A 402 2.55 -24.03 12.67
C VAL A 402 3.30 -22.69 12.69
N ARG A 403 3.70 -22.24 13.86
CA ARG A 403 4.40 -20.97 14.06
C ARG A 403 3.71 -19.78 13.34
N ILE A 404 2.38 -19.66 13.48
CA ILE A 404 1.65 -18.41 13.23
C ILE A 404 1.78 -17.50 14.45
N LEU A 405 1.92 -18.12 15.65
CA LEU A 405 2.21 -17.50 16.93
C LEU A 405 3.34 -18.29 17.58
N ASP A 406 4.27 -17.62 18.25
CA ASP A 406 5.29 -18.26 19.10
C ASP A 406 4.85 -18.23 20.56
N LEU A 407 5.30 -19.19 21.37
CA LEU A 407 5.03 -19.26 22.80
C LEU A 407 5.87 -18.23 23.57
N ASP A 408 5.31 -17.68 24.65
CA ASP A 408 6.08 -16.85 25.61
C ASP A 408 7.03 -17.73 26.43
N ASN A 409 6.55 -18.89 26.89
CA ASN A 409 7.32 -19.88 27.63
C ASN A 409 6.89 -21.30 27.28
N GLY A 410 7.78 -22.26 27.54
CA GLY A 410 7.59 -23.64 27.14
C GLY A 410 8.17 -23.92 25.75
N SER A 411 7.87 -25.10 25.20
CA SER A 411 8.38 -25.51 23.89
C SER A 411 7.39 -26.38 23.14
N ILE A 412 7.47 -26.32 21.82
CA ILE A 412 6.83 -27.27 20.91
C ILE A 412 7.95 -27.93 20.13
N SER A 413 7.96 -29.24 20.09
CA SER A 413 8.97 -30.02 19.38
C SER A 413 8.34 -31.01 18.40
N VAL A 414 9.05 -31.26 17.31
CA VAL A 414 8.77 -32.31 16.35
C VAL A 414 9.98 -33.23 16.31
N ASP A 415 9.77 -34.54 16.56
CA ASP A 415 10.83 -35.54 16.65
C ASP A 415 11.95 -35.18 17.65
N GLY A 416 11.57 -34.52 18.75
CA GLY A 416 12.49 -34.09 19.81
C GLY A 416 13.28 -32.82 19.51
N ARG A 417 13.04 -32.16 18.36
CA ARG A 417 13.66 -30.86 18.00
C ARG A 417 12.63 -29.75 18.12
N ASP A 418 13.04 -28.60 18.65
CA ASP A 418 12.18 -27.42 18.75
C ASP A 418 11.71 -26.95 17.37
N ILE A 419 10.44 -26.61 17.22
CA ILE A 419 9.88 -26.14 15.94
C ILE A 419 10.56 -24.86 15.45
N ARG A 420 11.24 -24.10 16.32
CA ARG A 420 12.01 -22.90 15.96
C ARG A 420 13.31 -23.22 15.21
N GLU A 421 13.76 -24.47 15.23
CA GLU A 421 14.93 -24.92 14.48
C GLU A 421 14.60 -25.26 13.01
N TYR A 422 13.33 -25.55 12.71
CA TYR A 422 12.85 -25.83 11.36
C TYR A 422 12.67 -24.53 10.57
N SER A 423 12.91 -24.59 9.24
CA SER A 423 12.40 -23.52 8.37
C SER A 423 10.88 -23.50 8.42
N LEU A 424 10.29 -22.28 8.35
CA LEU A 424 8.83 -22.13 8.34
C LEU A 424 8.18 -22.92 7.20
N LYS A 425 8.84 -23.01 6.06
CA LYS A 425 8.39 -23.78 4.90
C LYS A 425 8.29 -25.27 5.24
N ASN A 426 9.34 -25.86 5.77
CA ASN A 426 9.36 -27.30 6.07
C ASN A 426 8.43 -27.64 7.24
N LEU A 427 8.42 -26.82 8.29
CA LEU A 427 7.47 -26.97 9.39
C LEU A 427 6.03 -26.97 8.87
N ARG A 428 5.63 -25.93 8.13
CA ARG A 428 4.26 -25.79 7.61
C ARG A 428 3.90 -26.84 6.56
N ASN A 429 4.87 -27.41 5.87
CA ASN A 429 4.63 -28.52 4.94
C ASN A 429 4.21 -29.82 5.65
N MET A 430 4.58 -30.01 6.93
CA MET A 430 4.14 -31.16 7.71
C MET A 430 2.66 -31.09 8.10
N PHE A 431 1.99 -29.94 7.94
CA PHE A 431 0.61 -29.73 8.38
C PHE A 431 -0.30 -29.35 7.21
N SER A 432 -1.43 -30.05 7.09
CA SER A 432 -2.61 -29.62 6.32
C SER A 432 -3.61 -28.98 7.27
N PHE A 433 -3.79 -27.65 7.19
CA PHE A 433 -4.55 -26.88 8.16
C PHE A 433 -5.88 -26.40 7.57
N VAL A 434 -6.99 -26.66 8.23
CA VAL A 434 -8.30 -26.10 7.95
C VAL A 434 -8.64 -25.12 9.07
N PHE A 435 -8.61 -23.83 8.74
CA PHE A 435 -8.89 -22.74 9.70
C PHE A 435 -10.38 -22.62 10.00
N GLN A 436 -10.71 -22.13 11.18
CA GLN A 436 -12.07 -21.81 11.61
C GLN A 436 -12.76 -20.82 10.66
N GLU A 437 -12.06 -19.74 10.29
CA GLU A 437 -12.54 -18.80 9.29
C GLU A 437 -12.07 -19.22 7.89
N VAL A 438 -13.02 -19.61 7.06
CA VAL A 438 -12.75 -20.05 5.70
C VAL A 438 -12.53 -18.88 4.77
N PHE A 439 -11.35 -18.83 4.14
CA PHE A 439 -11.03 -17.89 3.08
C PHE A 439 -10.91 -18.59 1.73
N LEU A 440 -11.66 -18.09 0.73
CA LEU A 440 -11.54 -18.51 -0.67
C LEU A 440 -11.12 -17.31 -1.51
N PHE A 441 -10.18 -17.55 -2.41
CA PHE A 441 -9.76 -16.55 -3.39
C PHE A 441 -10.81 -16.38 -4.47
N SER A 442 -10.91 -15.18 -5.06
CA SER A 442 -11.73 -14.91 -6.24
C SER A 442 -11.14 -15.61 -7.47
N ASN A 443 -11.33 -16.92 -7.52
CA ASN A 443 -10.81 -17.81 -8.56
C ASN A 443 -11.77 -19.01 -8.71
N THR A 444 -11.48 -19.93 -9.62
CA THR A 444 -12.27 -21.16 -9.79
C THR A 444 -12.28 -22.00 -8.52
N VAL A 445 -13.28 -22.85 -8.36
CA VAL A 445 -13.35 -23.83 -7.26
C VAL A 445 -12.12 -24.76 -7.31
N GLU A 446 -11.76 -25.22 -8.50
CA GLU A 446 -10.57 -26.03 -8.76
C GLU A 446 -9.29 -25.35 -8.26
N SER A 447 -9.01 -24.11 -8.70
CA SER A 447 -7.84 -23.34 -8.24
C SER A 447 -7.83 -23.10 -6.72
N ASN A 448 -9.01 -22.99 -6.10
CA ASN A 448 -9.11 -22.91 -4.65
C ASN A 448 -8.76 -24.22 -3.96
N ILE A 449 -9.08 -25.36 -4.53
CA ILE A 449 -8.72 -26.68 -4.00
C ILE A 449 -7.23 -26.97 -4.26
N ALA A 450 -6.75 -26.72 -5.49
CA ALA A 450 -5.37 -26.93 -5.92
C ALA A 450 -4.38 -25.85 -5.43
N TYR A 451 -4.75 -25.05 -4.41
CA TYR A 451 -3.96 -23.90 -3.95
C TYR A 451 -2.53 -24.24 -3.52
N SER A 452 -2.31 -25.43 -2.96
CA SER A 452 -0.98 -25.90 -2.53
C SER A 452 -0.10 -26.37 -3.69
N ASP A 453 -0.71 -26.83 -4.77
CA ASP A 453 -0.05 -27.30 -5.99
C ASP A 453 -0.94 -27.00 -7.20
N PRO A 454 -0.74 -25.84 -7.86
CA PRO A 454 -1.57 -25.41 -8.98
C PRO A 454 -1.42 -26.26 -10.26
N GLU A 455 -0.38 -27.10 -10.34
CA GLU A 455 -0.10 -27.93 -11.52
C GLU A 455 -0.56 -29.39 -11.32
N ILE A 456 -1.23 -29.69 -10.20
CA ILE A 456 -1.72 -31.03 -9.89
C ILE A 456 -2.82 -31.48 -10.88
N ASP A 457 -2.85 -32.76 -11.23
CA ASP A 457 -3.86 -33.30 -12.13
C ASP A 457 -5.28 -33.21 -11.56
N ASP A 458 -6.26 -32.91 -12.41
CA ASP A 458 -7.69 -32.74 -12.08
C ASP A 458 -8.25 -33.95 -11.31
N GLU A 459 -7.75 -35.16 -11.53
CA GLU A 459 -8.20 -36.38 -10.84
C GLU A 459 -7.98 -36.29 -9.33
N TYR A 460 -6.83 -35.76 -8.89
CA TYR A 460 -6.54 -35.56 -7.46
C TYR A 460 -7.46 -34.47 -6.85
N VAL A 461 -7.77 -33.42 -7.62
CA VAL A 461 -8.70 -32.36 -7.20
C VAL A 461 -10.10 -32.94 -6.98
N VAL A 462 -10.58 -33.79 -7.93
CA VAL A 462 -11.88 -34.46 -7.82
C VAL A 462 -11.90 -35.44 -6.65
N THR A 463 -10.83 -36.20 -6.44
CA THR A 463 -10.68 -37.14 -5.32
C THR A 463 -10.74 -36.40 -3.98
N ALA A 464 -9.96 -35.33 -3.82
CA ALA A 464 -9.96 -34.52 -2.61
C ALA A 464 -11.34 -33.86 -2.34
N ALA A 465 -12.00 -33.39 -3.40
CA ALA A 465 -13.37 -32.84 -3.29
C ALA A 465 -14.40 -33.91 -2.90
N THR A 466 -14.24 -35.13 -3.39
CA THR A 466 -15.10 -36.29 -3.03
C THR A 466 -14.91 -36.64 -1.56
N ASN A 467 -13.68 -36.75 -1.12
CA ASN A 467 -13.32 -37.05 0.27
C ASN A 467 -13.82 -35.94 1.23
N ALA A 468 -13.82 -34.69 0.80
CA ALA A 468 -14.37 -33.55 1.53
C ALA A 468 -15.90 -33.41 1.43
N GLN A 469 -16.60 -34.35 0.80
CA GLN A 469 -18.06 -34.28 0.54
C GLN A 469 -18.45 -33.05 -0.30
N ALA A 470 -17.55 -32.53 -1.14
CA ALA A 470 -17.74 -31.32 -1.93
C ALA A 470 -18.18 -31.62 -3.39
N HIS A 471 -17.75 -32.73 -3.96
CA HIS A 471 -17.96 -33.08 -5.38
C HIS A 471 -19.41 -32.94 -5.84
N ASN A 472 -20.37 -33.44 -5.05
CA ASN A 472 -21.78 -33.46 -5.42
C ASN A 472 -22.40 -32.07 -5.55
N PHE A 473 -21.98 -31.08 -4.77
CA PHE A 473 -22.49 -29.72 -4.96
C PHE A 473 -21.70 -28.97 -6.03
N ILE A 474 -20.39 -29.21 -6.17
CA ILE A 474 -19.55 -28.58 -7.18
C ILE A 474 -20.06 -28.90 -8.58
N THR A 475 -20.37 -30.18 -8.86
CA THR A 475 -20.92 -30.60 -10.15
C THR A 475 -22.30 -30.01 -10.50
N ARG A 476 -23.02 -29.48 -9.51
CA ARG A 476 -24.31 -28.78 -9.69
C ARG A 476 -24.16 -27.28 -9.93
N LEU A 477 -22.96 -26.72 -9.77
CA LEU A 477 -22.67 -25.33 -10.11
C LEU A 477 -22.70 -25.15 -11.63
N SER A 478 -22.94 -23.95 -12.10
CA SER A 478 -23.13 -23.63 -13.54
C SER A 478 -21.98 -24.11 -14.43
N GLU A 479 -20.74 -24.04 -13.94
CA GLU A 479 -19.52 -24.45 -14.67
C GLU A 479 -18.73 -25.52 -13.88
N GLY A 480 -19.36 -26.20 -12.91
CA GLY A 480 -18.74 -27.23 -12.10
C GLY A 480 -17.49 -26.71 -11.38
N TYR A 481 -16.36 -27.41 -11.51
CA TYR A 481 -15.07 -27.04 -10.93
C TYR A 481 -14.52 -25.72 -11.46
N ARG A 482 -14.88 -25.30 -12.68
CA ARG A 482 -14.47 -24.04 -13.30
C ARG A 482 -15.30 -22.85 -12.86
N THR A 483 -16.32 -23.06 -12.04
CA THR A 483 -17.13 -21.95 -11.49
C THR A 483 -16.24 -21.02 -10.68
N VAL A 484 -16.23 -19.74 -11.03
CA VAL A 484 -15.51 -18.71 -10.31
C VAL A 484 -16.29 -18.34 -9.05
N VAL A 485 -15.65 -18.48 -7.90
CA VAL A 485 -16.19 -18.05 -6.61
C VAL A 485 -15.87 -16.57 -6.44
N GLY A 486 -16.88 -15.76 -6.11
CA GLY A 486 -16.67 -14.34 -5.86
C GLY A 486 -15.81 -14.06 -4.63
N GLU A 487 -15.60 -12.78 -4.35
CA GLU A 487 -14.77 -12.32 -3.22
C GLU A 487 -15.21 -13.00 -1.90
N ARG A 488 -14.25 -13.61 -1.20
CA ARG A 488 -14.46 -14.39 0.03
C ARG A 488 -15.51 -15.51 -0.12
N GLY A 489 -15.67 -16.05 -1.33
CA GLY A 489 -16.60 -17.15 -1.60
C GLY A 489 -18.04 -16.69 -1.81
N LEU A 490 -18.28 -15.46 -2.24
CA LEU A 490 -19.61 -15.01 -2.67
C LEU A 490 -20.18 -15.97 -3.74
N GLY A 491 -21.43 -16.38 -3.57
CA GLY A 491 -22.14 -17.29 -4.48
C GLY A 491 -22.29 -18.72 -3.97
N ILE A 492 -21.59 -19.12 -2.88
CA ILE A 492 -21.72 -20.43 -2.23
C ILE A 492 -22.02 -20.32 -0.73
N SER A 493 -22.72 -21.30 -0.16
CA SER A 493 -23.10 -21.30 1.24
C SER A 493 -21.90 -21.51 2.18
N GLY A 494 -22.03 -21.16 3.47
CA GLY A 494 -21.00 -21.35 4.48
C GLY A 494 -20.47 -22.81 4.54
N GLY A 495 -21.34 -23.78 4.56
CA GLY A 495 -20.97 -25.20 4.55
C GLY A 495 -20.30 -25.65 3.24
N GLN A 496 -20.65 -25.05 2.09
CA GLN A 496 -19.98 -25.29 0.82
C GLN A 496 -18.55 -24.72 0.84
N LYS A 497 -18.36 -23.47 1.34
CA LYS A 497 -17.03 -22.89 1.52
C LYS A 497 -16.14 -23.77 2.39
N GLN A 498 -16.69 -24.26 3.48
CA GLN A 498 -15.98 -25.11 4.43
C GLN A 498 -15.51 -26.40 3.77
N ARG A 499 -16.37 -27.08 3.01
CA ARG A 499 -16.00 -28.30 2.26
C ARG A 499 -14.93 -28.06 1.20
N VAL A 500 -14.95 -26.91 0.50
CA VAL A 500 -13.86 -26.54 -0.42
C VAL A 500 -12.55 -26.31 0.33
N SER A 501 -12.57 -25.67 1.49
CA SER A 501 -11.38 -25.50 2.33
C SER A 501 -10.83 -26.82 2.87
N ILE A 502 -11.73 -27.75 3.24
CA ILE A 502 -11.34 -29.11 3.65
C ILE A 502 -10.71 -29.85 2.46
N ALA A 503 -11.32 -29.80 1.26
CA ALA A 503 -10.75 -30.40 0.05
C ALA A 503 -9.33 -29.88 -0.24
N ARG A 504 -9.09 -28.56 -0.10
CA ARG A 504 -7.75 -27.94 -0.19
C ARG A 504 -6.75 -28.58 0.79
N ALA A 505 -7.16 -28.78 2.03
CA ALA A 505 -6.29 -29.38 3.05
C ALA A 505 -6.03 -30.86 2.79
N LEU A 506 -7.04 -31.62 2.37
CA LEU A 506 -6.90 -33.04 2.02
C LEU A 506 -6.02 -33.25 0.78
N LEU A 507 -6.13 -32.35 -0.21
CA LEU A 507 -5.28 -32.40 -1.42
C LEU A 507 -3.80 -32.18 -1.08
N LYS A 508 -3.46 -31.28 -0.15
CA LYS A 508 -2.08 -31.06 0.29
C LYS A 508 -1.42 -32.31 0.85
N ASN A 509 -2.22 -33.23 1.37
CA ASN A 509 -1.83 -34.57 1.82
C ASN A 509 -0.66 -34.61 2.82
N ALA A 510 -0.52 -33.61 3.68
CA ALA A 510 0.52 -33.54 4.70
C ALA A 510 0.39 -34.68 5.74
N PRO A 511 1.47 -35.06 6.46
CA PRO A 511 1.44 -36.10 7.49
C PRO A 511 0.55 -35.77 8.69
N VAL A 512 0.27 -34.49 8.96
CA VAL A 512 -0.60 -34.03 10.05
C VAL A 512 -1.78 -33.25 9.49
N LEU A 513 -3.00 -33.70 9.76
CA LEU A 513 -4.23 -32.99 9.41
C LEU A 513 -4.75 -32.23 10.63
N VAL A 514 -4.98 -30.93 10.48
CA VAL A 514 -5.48 -30.06 11.57
C VAL A 514 -6.80 -29.44 11.16
N PHE A 515 -7.85 -29.71 11.96
CA PHE A 515 -9.20 -29.19 11.76
C PHE A 515 -9.54 -28.25 12.92
N ASP A 516 -9.45 -26.93 12.69
CA ASP A 516 -9.80 -25.91 13.69
C ASP A 516 -11.26 -25.51 13.55
N ASP A 517 -12.14 -26.10 14.37
CA ASP A 517 -13.61 -25.92 14.38
C ASP A 517 -14.25 -25.89 12.97
N SER A 518 -13.64 -26.64 12.09
CA SER A 518 -13.91 -26.58 10.64
C SER A 518 -15.10 -27.43 10.20
N THR A 519 -15.82 -28.10 11.14
CA THR A 519 -17.04 -28.86 10.84
C THR A 519 -18.32 -28.19 11.33
N SER A 520 -18.21 -27.08 12.06
CA SER A 520 -19.34 -26.42 12.74
C SER A 520 -20.46 -25.93 11.79
N ALA A 521 -20.11 -25.52 10.55
CA ALA A 521 -21.08 -25.08 9.53
C ALA A 521 -21.63 -26.25 8.67
N LEU A 522 -21.19 -27.48 8.92
CA LEU A 522 -21.71 -28.67 8.22
C LEU A 522 -22.96 -29.21 8.90
N ASP A 523 -23.86 -29.77 8.13
CA ASP A 523 -24.92 -30.59 8.68
C ASP A 523 -24.37 -31.90 9.24
N VAL A 524 -25.10 -32.48 10.17
CA VAL A 524 -24.65 -33.64 10.97
C VAL A 524 -24.27 -34.86 10.10
N GLU A 525 -25.01 -35.08 9.03
CA GLU A 525 -24.75 -36.25 8.14
C GLU A 525 -23.50 -36.03 7.31
N THR A 526 -23.32 -34.83 6.75
CA THR A 526 -22.10 -34.46 6.02
C THR A 526 -20.87 -34.50 6.92
N GLU A 527 -20.96 -33.98 8.14
CA GLU A 527 -19.88 -34.06 9.14
C GLU A 527 -19.51 -35.50 9.45
N ARG A 528 -20.50 -36.36 9.71
CA ARG A 528 -20.27 -37.79 10.01
C ARG A 528 -19.54 -38.49 8.86
N ARG A 529 -20.01 -38.30 7.61
CA ARG A 529 -19.37 -38.89 6.41
C ARG A 529 -17.95 -38.38 6.21
N LEU A 530 -17.71 -37.09 6.39
CA LEU A 530 -16.39 -36.51 6.31
C LEU A 530 -15.43 -37.14 7.33
N LEU A 531 -15.83 -37.18 8.61
CA LEU A 531 -15.00 -37.78 9.67
C LEU A 531 -14.78 -39.26 9.46
N GLN A 532 -15.75 -39.99 8.89
CA GLN A 532 -15.57 -41.39 8.50
C GLN A 532 -14.53 -41.50 7.39
N THR A 533 -14.59 -40.66 6.35
CA THR A 533 -13.57 -40.65 5.27
C THR A 533 -12.18 -40.35 5.83
N VAL A 534 -12.07 -39.37 6.74
CA VAL A 534 -10.78 -39.05 7.39
C VAL A 534 -10.23 -40.23 8.17
N ARG A 535 -11.11 -41.07 8.77
CA ARG A 535 -10.69 -42.26 9.50
C ARG A 535 -10.24 -43.40 8.62
N THR A 536 -10.85 -43.58 7.43
CA THR A 536 -10.56 -44.70 6.52
C THR A 536 -9.46 -44.37 5.54
N GLU A 537 -9.58 -43.25 4.82
CA GLU A 537 -8.66 -42.89 3.75
C GLU A 537 -7.39 -42.19 4.24
N TYR A 538 -7.40 -41.64 5.45
CA TYR A 538 -6.27 -40.94 6.09
C TYR A 538 -5.92 -41.59 7.46
N ALA A 539 -6.12 -42.89 7.56
CA ALA A 539 -5.93 -43.64 8.81
C ALA A 539 -4.48 -43.64 9.32
N ASP A 540 -3.53 -43.55 8.40
CA ASP A 540 -2.09 -43.51 8.65
C ASP A 540 -1.58 -42.14 9.13
N LYS A 541 -2.42 -41.10 9.07
CA LYS A 541 -2.02 -39.72 9.40
C LYS A 541 -2.35 -39.35 10.85
N THR A 542 -1.55 -38.44 11.39
CA THR A 542 -1.90 -37.75 12.64
C THR A 542 -3.05 -36.76 12.38
N VAL A 543 -4.08 -36.78 13.21
CA VAL A 543 -5.24 -35.90 13.07
C VAL A 543 -5.46 -35.13 14.36
N ILE A 544 -5.58 -33.81 14.25
CA ILE A 544 -5.93 -32.92 15.38
C ILE A 544 -7.26 -32.24 15.04
N ILE A 545 -8.25 -32.42 15.89
CA ILE A 545 -9.59 -31.84 15.69
C ILE A 545 -9.94 -30.98 16.88
N THR A 546 -10.16 -29.68 16.67
CA THR A 546 -10.87 -28.87 17.66
C THR A 546 -12.35 -28.85 17.30
N ALA A 547 -13.21 -29.00 18.27
CA ALA A 547 -14.63 -29.02 18.03
C ALA A 547 -15.43 -28.38 19.16
N HIS A 548 -16.50 -27.71 18.79
CA HIS A 548 -17.57 -27.30 19.70
C HIS A 548 -18.62 -28.42 19.87
N ARG A 549 -18.76 -29.30 18.86
CA ARG A 549 -19.61 -30.48 18.93
C ARG A 549 -18.78 -31.68 19.41
N LEU A 550 -19.07 -32.15 20.61
CA LEU A 550 -18.31 -33.26 21.23
C LEU A 550 -18.44 -34.57 20.44
N SER A 551 -19.51 -34.72 19.64
CA SER A 551 -19.66 -35.88 18.72
C SER A 551 -18.58 -36.02 17.69
N SER A 552 -17.86 -34.95 17.34
CA SER A 552 -16.79 -34.96 16.32
C SER A 552 -15.50 -35.61 16.81
N VAL A 553 -15.29 -35.67 18.15
CA VAL A 553 -14.07 -36.16 18.79
C VAL A 553 -14.22 -37.50 19.48
N VAL A 554 -15.41 -38.10 19.46
CA VAL A 554 -15.74 -39.36 20.19
C VAL A 554 -14.79 -40.51 19.86
N ASP A 555 -14.30 -40.56 18.59
CA ASP A 555 -13.43 -41.61 18.11
C ASP A 555 -11.96 -41.19 18.03
N CYS A 556 -11.55 -40.12 18.72
CA CYS A 556 -10.15 -39.78 18.87
C CYS A 556 -9.46 -40.73 19.88
N ASP A 557 -8.17 -41.01 19.64
CA ASP A 557 -7.36 -41.83 20.54
C ASP A 557 -7.19 -41.17 21.90
N GLU A 558 -7.13 -39.83 21.91
CA GLU A 558 -7.04 -39.00 23.08
C GLU A 558 -7.91 -37.75 22.92
N ILE A 559 -8.57 -37.34 23.96
CA ILE A 559 -9.35 -36.12 24.04
C ILE A 559 -8.83 -35.30 25.23
N ILE A 560 -8.59 -34.00 24.98
CA ILE A 560 -8.26 -33.03 26.01
C ILE A 560 -9.39 -32.01 26.13
N TYR A 561 -9.82 -31.72 27.36
CA TYR A 561 -10.78 -30.67 27.66
C TYR A 561 -10.04 -29.44 28.19
N MET A 562 -10.18 -28.32 27.47
CA MET A 562 -9.50 -27.07 27.81
C MET A 562 -10.46 -26.07 28.44
N ARG A 563 -10.03 -25.48 29.57
CA ARG A 563 -10.73 -24.41 30.25
C ARG A 563 -9.73 -23.37 30.75
N ASP A 564 -10.00 -22.09 30.44
CA ASP A 564 -9.18 -20.94 30.88
C ASP A 564 -7.66 -21.13 30.57
N GLY A 565 -7.35 -21.65 29.37
CA GLY A 565 -5.97 -21.86 28.91
C GLY A 565 -5.28 -23.11 29.45
N ARG A 566 -5.95 -23.95 30.26
CA ARG A 566 -5.39 -25.16 30.87
C ARG A 566 -6.11 -26.41 30.40
N ILE A 567 -5.42 -27.54 30.40
CA ILE A 567 -6.05 -28.87 30.25
C ILE A 567 -6.60 -29.28 31.62
N THR A 568 -7.92 -29.39 31.75
CA THR A 568 -8.58 -29.79 32.98
C THR A 568 -8.91 -31.28 33.03
N GLU A 569 -9.18 -31.89 31.86
CA GLU A 569 -9.49 -33.32 31.74
C GLU A 569 -8.77 -33.87 30.50
N ARG A 570 -8.34 -35.14 30.59
CA ARG A 570 -7.62 -35.83 29.51
C ARG A 570 -7.95 -37.32 29.61
N GLY A 571 -8.13 -37.98 28.45
CA GLY A 571 -8.36 -39.42 28.35
C GLY A 571 -9.05 -39.80 27.06
N THR A 572 -9.41 -41.08 26.93
CA THR A 572 -10.31 -41.57 25.88
C THR A 572 -11.74 -41.09 26.17
N PHE A 573 -12.61 -41.20 25.18
CA PHE A 573 -14.03 -40.84 25.36
C PHE A 573 -14.66 -41.56 26.56
N GLN A 574 -14.41 -42.87 26.72
CA GLN A 574 -14.98 -43.65 27.82
C GLN A 574 -14.45 -43.20 29.18
N GLU A 575 -13.13 -42.98 29.28
CA GLU A 575 -12.53 -42.49 30.54
C GLU A 575 -13.09 -41.13 30.95
N LEU A 576 -13.29 -40.20 30.00
CA LEU A 576 -13.87 -38.89 30.28
C LEU A 576 -15.35 -38.97 30.67
N MET A 577 -16.11 -39.90 30.09
CA MET A 577 -17.50 -40.14 30.47
C MET A 577 -17.58 -40.74 31.88
N ASP A 578 -16.70 -41.70 32.21
CA ASP A 578 -16.64 -42.36 33.51
C ASP A 578 -16.17 -41.38 34.60
N LEU A 579 -15.30 -40.40 34.27
CA LEU A 579 -14.88 -39.32 35.16
C LEU A 579 -16.03 -38.41 35.59
N ASN A 580 -17.11 -38.36 34.79
CA ASN A 580 -18.29 -37.54 35.00
C ASN A 580 -18.00 -36.04 35.32
N GLY A 581 -16.94 -35.53 34.70
CA GLY A 581 -16.46 -34.15 34.80
C GLY A 581 -17.15 -33.17 33.85
N ASP A 582 -16.47 -32.06 33.53
CA ASP A 582 -16.98 -31.01 32.63
C ASP A 582 -17.27 -31.58 31.22
N PHE A 583 -16.41 -32.48 30.69
CA PHE A 583 -16.62 -33.13 29.40
C PHE A 583 -17.92 -33.92 29.35
N ALA A 584 -18.14 -34.81 30.34
CA ALA A 584 -19.33 -35.66 30.39
C ALA A 584 -20.62 -34.81 30.53
N GLN A 585 -20.59 -33.78 31.37
CA GLN A 585 -21.72 -32.85 31.53
C GLN A 585 -22.10 -32.17 30.22
N VAL A 586 -21.12 -31.58 29.52
CA VAL A 586 -21.35 -30.90 28.23
C VAL A 586 -21.83 -31.89 27.17
N TYR A 587 -21.26 -33.10 27.13
CA TYR A 587 -21.70 -34.14 26.20
C TYR A 587 -23.17 -34.53 26.43
N ASN A 588 -23.56 -34.77 27.68
CA ASN A 588 -24.94 -35.13 28.02
C ASN A 588 -25.93 -34.00 27.68
N ILE A 589 -25.56 -32.74 27.91
CA ILE A 589 -26.38 -31.58 27.53
C ILE A 589 -26.55 -31.54 26.02
N GLN A 590 -25.49 -31.70 25.24
CA GLN A 590 -25.56 -31.69 23.76
C GLN A 590 -26.38 -32.85 23.21
N GLN A 591 -26.31 -34.04 23.83
CA GLN A 591 -27.13 -35.19 23.46
C GLN A 591 -28.61 -34.99 23.78
N ALA A 592 -28.93 -34.45 24.95
CA ALA A 592 -30.31 -34.16 25.34
C ALA A 592 -30.96 -33.10 24.39
N GLN A 593 -30.20 -32.06 24.00
CA GLN A 593 -30.65 -31.09 23.03
C GLN A 593 -30.91 -31.71 21.65
N ARG A 594 -30.03 -32.62 21.19
CA ARG A 594 -30.21 -33.37 19.94
C ARG A 594 -31.48 -34.22 19.96
N GLN A 595 -31.71 -34.94 21.07
CA GLN A 595 -32.90 -35.81 21.22
C GLN A 595 -34.18 -34.99 21.15
N SER A 596 -34.22 -33.86 21.85
CA SER A 596 -35.40 -32.98 21.83
C SER A 596 -35.74 -32.40 20.47
N VAL A 597 -34.71 -32.05 19.64
CA VAL A 597 -34.92 -31.58 18.25
C VAL A 597 -35.45 -32.70 17.38
N MET A 598 -34.89 -33.92 17.47
CA MET A 598 -35.36 -35.09 16.70
C MET A 598 -36.80 -35.47 17.06
N ASP A 599 -37.16 -35.43 18.33
CA ASP A 599 -38.53 -35.70 18.82
C ASP A 599 -39.52 -34.65 18.30
N TYR A 600 -39.12 -33.34 18.28
CA TYR A 600 -39.92 -32.27 17.71
C TYR A 600 -40.15 -32.45 16.21
N ASP A 601 -39.10 -32.73 15.42
CA ASP A 601 -39.21 -32.98 13.97
C ASP A 601 -40.06 -34.21 13.68
N SER A 602 -39.96 -35.26 14.49
CA SER A 602 -40.80 -36.47 14.34
C SER A 602 -42.29 -36.19 14.60
N LEU A 603 -42.56 -35.32 15.59
CA LEU A 603 -43.93 -34.86 15.90
C LEU A 603 -44.49 -33.92 14.81
N ALA A 604 -43.68 -33.00 14.29
CA ALA A 604 -44.06 -32.10 13.19
C ALA A 604 -44.38 -32.88 11.92
N THR A 605 -43.59 -33.92 11.59
CA THR A 605 -43.82 -34.79 10.42
C THR A 605 -45.08 -35.62 10.58
N LYS A 606 -45.44 -36.06 11.80
CA LYS A 606 -46.67 -36.79 12.12
C LYS A 606 -47.92 -35.91 12.16
N SER A 607 -47.74 -34.62 12.46
CA SER A 607 -48.88 -33.66 12.53
C SER A 607 -49.26 -33.01 11.21
N GLY A 608 -48.50 -33.29 10.11
CA GLY A 608 -48.83 -32.78 8.76
C GLY A 608 -48.73 -31.26 8.60
N VAL A 609 -48.02 -30.59 9.50
CA VAL A 609 -47.73 -29.15 9.38
C VAL A 609 -46.42 -29.04 8.59
N ASN A 610 -46.57 -28.77 7.28
CA ASN A 610 -45.47 -28.36 6.39
C ASN A 610 -45.22 -26.87 6.50
#